data_2a54c53496849b58d21745536a495e02
#
_entry.id   2a54c53496849b58d21745536a495e02
#
_cell.length_a   1.000
_cell.length_b   1.000
_cell.length_c   1.000
_cell.angle_alpha   90.00
_cell.angle_beta   90.00
_cell.angle_gamma   90.00
#
_symmetry.space_group_name_H-M   'P 1'
#
loop_
_entity.id
_entity.type
_entity.pdbx_description
1 polymer ?
#
loop_
_entity_poly.entity_id
_entity_poly.type
_entity_poly.pdbx_seq_one_letter_code
_entity_poly.pdbx_strand_id
1 'polypeptide(L)'
;MKNVALITGSSRGIGAAAAQLLAENGWSVCVNCIERDDLARELCDKLRAAGHEAMYYKADVADRGAVAAMVRAVERELGYVTLLVNNAGVARQQQFQDITPEYWQRIFSVNLGGCFNTTQEVLGHMLHEHSGCIVNVSSIWGRHGASCESAYSATKHAIIGLTRSLAAELAPSGIRVNAVAPGVIDTDMVKVLGDDTLNELARDVIPVGRLGTPREIAEGILYLARAQYVTGQVLGIDGGFII
;
A
#
# COMPACT_ATOMS: atom_id res chain seq x y z
N MET A 1 24.02 -0.05 3.12
CA MET A 1 22.97 -1.08 3.19
C MET A 1 22.26 -1.13 1.86
N LYS A 2 21.89 -2.30 1.35
CA LYS A 2 21.14 -2.45 0.10
C LYS A 2 19.69 -1.97 0.32
N ASN A 3 19.15 -1.22 -0.64
CA ASN A 3 17.76 -0.78 -0.57
C ASN A 3 16.83 -1.90 -1.04
N VAL A 4 16.05 -2.50 -0.16
CA VAL A 4 15.09 -3.55 -0.46
C VAL A 4 13.68 -3.09 -0.10
N ALA A 5 12.76 -3.14 -1.06
CA ALA A 5 11.36 -2.78 -0.87
C ALA A 5 10.45 -4.02 -0.98
N LEU A 6 9.63 -4.24 0.04
CA LEU A 6 8.52 -5.18 0.01
C LEU A 6 7.22 -4.39 -0.21
N ILE A 7 6.53 -4.67 -1.30
CA ILE A 7 5.27 -3.99 -1.66
C ILE A 7 4.14 -5.01 -1.69
N THR A 8 3.19 -4.91 -0.77
CA THR A 8 2.05 -5.83 -0.72
C THR A 8 0.98 -5.48 -1.74
N GLY A 9 0.31 -6.49 -2.31
CA GLY A 9 -0.74 -6.28 -3.31
C GLY A 9 -0.26 -5.56 -4.57
N SER A 10 0.94 -5.89 -5.06
CA SER A 10 1.65 -5.11 -6.07
C SER A 10 1.69 -5.74 -7.46
N SER A 11 0.80 -6.70 -7.76
CA SER A 11 0.68 -7.26 -9.13
C SER A 11 0.03 -6.29 -10.12
N ARG A 12 -0.71 -5.27 -9.66
CA ARG A 12 -1.42 -4.28 -10.49
C ARG A 12 -1.63 -2.97 -9.74
N GLY A 13 -2.18 -1.97 -10.43
CA GLY A 13 -2.59 -0.69 -9.86
C GLY A 13 -1.48 0.08 -9.17
N ILE A 14 -1.79 0.69 -8.04
CA ILE A 14 -0.85 1.51 -7.24
C ILE A 14 0.39 0.71 -6.83
N GLY A 15 0.20 -0.53 -6.38
CA GLY A 15 1.31 -1.37 -5.94
C GLY A 15 2.29 -1.70 -7.06
N ALA A 16 1.81 -2.00 -8.27
CA ALA A 16 2.67 -2.25 -9.42
C ALA A 16 3.43 -1.00 -9.86
N ALA A 17 2.75 0.17 -9.89
CA ALA A 17 3.40 1.44 -10.19
C ALA A 17 4.47 1.80 -9.14
N ALA A 18 4.20 1.53 -7.86
CA ALA A 18 5.17 1.71 -6.79
C ALA A 18 6.38 0.79 -6.95
N ALA A 19 6.16 -0.51 -7.25
CA ALA A 19 7.25 -1.47 -7.47
C ALA A 19 8.13 -1.04 -8.65
N GLN A 20 7.52 -0.61 -9.76
CA GLN A 20 8.24 -0.12 -10.93
C GLN A 20 9.05 1.13 -10.60
N LEU A 21 8.41 2.15 -10.01
CA LEU A 21 9.08 3.42 -9.70
C LEU A 21 10.22 3.24 -8.68
N LEU A 22 10.05 2.39 -7.68
CA LEU A 22 11.08 2.09 -6.70
C LEU A 22 12.27 1.36 -7.35
N ALA A 23 12.01 0.38 -8.24
CA ALA A 23 13.07 -0.30 -8.99
C ALA A 23 13.86 0.67 -9.89
N GLU A 24 13.19 1.55 -10.64
CA GLU A 24 13.79 2.63 -11.44
C GLU A 24 14.65 3.58 -10.59
N ASN A 25 14.41 3.63 -9.28
CA ASN A 25 15.11 4.49 -8.32
C ASN A 25 16.09 3.74 -7.39
N GLY A 26 16.48 2.51 -7.77
CA GLY A 26 17.58 1.77 -7.15
C GLY A 26 17.19 0.89 -5.97
N TRP A 27 15.90 0.58 -5.79
CA TRP A 27 15.46 -0.46 -4.85
C TRP A 27 15.43 -1.83 -5.55
N SER A 28 15.87 -2.88 -4.84
CA SER A 28 15.48 -4.25 -5.15
C SER A 28 14.05 -4.46 -4.66
N VAL A 29 13.15 -5.02 -5.46
CA VAL A 29 11.73 -5.03 -5.14
C VAL A 29 11.15 -6.45 -5.03
N CYS A 30 10.34 -6.68 -4.00
CA CYS A 30 9.48 -7.85 -3.92
C CYS A 30 8.04 -7.46 -4.23
N VAL A 31 7.49 -8.06 -5.29
CA VAL A 31 6.09 -7.94 -5.72
C VAL A 31 5.27 -9.03 -5.03
N ASN A 32 4.31 -8.64 -4.19
CA ASN A 32 3.40 -9.60 -3.54
C ASN A 32 2.03 -9.61 -4.21
N CYS A 33 1.43 -10.77 -4.32
CA CYS A 33 0.05 -10.98 -4.75
C CYS A 33 -0.59 -12.16 -4.02
N ILE A 34 -1.93 -12.25 -4.09
CA ILE A 34 -2.69 -13.42 -3.63
C ILE A 34 -3.26 -14.22 -4.80
N GLU A 35 -3.77 -13.57 -5.84
CA GLU A 35 -4.51 -14.22 -6.94
C GLU A 35 -3.82 -14.09 -8.31
N ARG A 36 -3.32 -12.89 -8.62
CA ARG A 36 -2.80 -12.55 -9.95
C ARG A 36 -1.30 -12.74 -10.03
N ASP A 37 -0.84 -13.98 -9.82
CA ASP A 37 0.57 -14.32 -9.94
C ASP A 37 1.09 -14.25 -11.40
N ASP A 38 0.21 -14.38 -12.40
CA ASP A 38 0.49 -14.07 -13.80
C ASP A 38 1.03 -12.64 -13.97
N LEU A 39 0.30 -11.63 -13.47
CA LEU A 39 0.70 -10.23 -13.56
C LEU A 39 1.94 -9.91 -12.70
N ALA A 40 2.05 -10.53 -11.53
CA ALA A 40 3.21 -10.34 -10.66
C ALA A 40 4.49 -10.86 -11.33
N ARG A 41 4.43 -12.02 -12.00
CA ARG A 41 5.55 -12.59 -12.76
C ARG A 41 5.91 -11.69 -13.94
N GLU A 42 4.92 -11.30 -14.74
CA GLU A 42 5.14 -10.42 -15.89
C GLU A 42 5.82 -9.10 -15.48
N LEU A 43 5.37 -8.48 -14.37
CA LEU A 43 6.00 -7.28 -13.83
C LEU A 43 7.45 -7.54 -13.44
N CYS A 44 7.74 -8.62 -12.71
CA CYS A 44 9.10 -8.96 -12.31
C CYS A 44 10.00 -9.24 -13.51
N ASP A 45 9.50 -9.93 -14.54
CA ASP A 45 10.28 -10.23 -15.74
C ASP A 45 10.59 -8.95 -16.53
N LYS A 46 9.65 -8.02 -16.62
CA LYS A 46 9.90 -6.68 -17.20
C LYS A 46 10.97 -5.90 -16.43
N LEU A 47 10.89 -5.91 -15.10
CA LEU A 47 11.87 -5.20 -14.26
C LEU A 47 13.27 -5.82 -14.40
N ARG A 48 13.36 -7.15 -14.40
CA ARG A 48 14.64 -7.87 -14.60
C ARG A 48 15.22 -7.62 -15.98
N ALA A 49 14.38 -7.62 -17.03
CA ALA A 49 14.81 -7.30 -18.40
C ALA A 49 15.34 -5.86 -18.53
N ALA A 50 14.84 -4.95 -17.69
CA ALA A 50 15.35 -3.58 -17.58
C ALA A 50 16.59 -3.44 -16.69
N GLY A 51 17.13 -4.55 -16.16
CA GLY A 51 18.35 -4.56 -15.33
C GLY A 51 18.11 -4.32 -13.85
N HIS A 52 16.84 -4.38 -13.37
CA HIS A 52 16.52 -4.22 -11.96
C HIS A 52 16.41 -5.56 -11.23
N GLU A 53 16.75 -5.59 -9.96
CA GLU A 53 16.50 -6.76 -9.11
C GLU A 53 15.04 -6.79 -8.65
N ALA A 54 14.33 -7.84 -9.01
CA ALA A 54 12.94 -8.02 -8.65
C ALA A 54 12.63 -9.51 -8.38
N MET A 55 11.80 -9.78 -7.39
CA MET A 55 11.19 -11.08 -7.18
C MET A 55 9.68 -10.92 -6.96
N TYR A 56 8.93 -12.00 -7.15
CA TYR A 56 7.54 -12.02 -6.72
C TYR A 56 7.33 -13.12 -5.68
N TYR A 57 6.35 -12.91 -4.81
CA TYR A 57 5.97 -13.91 -3.82
C TYR A 57 4.45 -13.92 -3.62
N LYS A 58 3.84 -15.11 -3.77
CA LYS A 58 2.41 -15.31 -3.55
C LYS A 58 2.13 -15.55 -2.08
N ALA A 59 1.43 -14.62 -1.43
CA ALA A 59 1.02 -14.74 -0.02
C ALA A 59 -0.25 -13.92 0.23
N ASP A 60 -1.17 -14.46 1.02
CA ASP A 60 -2.25 -13.68 1.64
C ASP A 60 -1.68 -12.93 2.85
N VAL A 61 -1.75 -11.61 2.83
CA VAL A 61 -1.26 -10.77 3.94
C VAL A 61 -2.07 -10.97 5.23
N ALA A 62 -3.29 -11.50 5.14
CA ALA A 62 -4.09 -11.87 6.29
C ALA A 62 -3.58 -13.13 7.01
N ASP A 63 -2.78 -13.95 6.33
CA ASP A 63 -2.14 -15.15 6.91
C ASP A 63 -0.73 -14.80 7.41
N ARG A 64 -0.58 -14.78 8.74
CA ARG A 64 0.70 -14.46 9.38
C ARG A 64 1.81 -15.44 9.01
N GLY A 65 1.49 -16.74 8.87
CA GLY A 65 2.47 -17.76 8.48
C GLY A 65 2.98 -17.56 7.06
N ALA A 66 2.06 -17.22 6.13
CA ALA A 66 2.41 -16.89 4.76
C ALA A 66 3.26 -15.61 4.67
N VAL A 67 2.93 -14.59 5.47
CA VAL A 67 3.72 -13.34 5.55
C VAL A 67 5.13 -13.61 6.09
N ALA A 68 5.27 -14.37 7.17
CA ALA A 68 6.57 -14.75 7.70
C ALA A 68 7.43 -15.54 6.70
N ALA A 69 6.80 -16.45 5.94
CA ALA A 69 7.50 -17.18 4.87
C ALA A 69 7.93 -16.24 3.72
N MET A 70 7.10 -15.29 3.35
CA MET A 70 7.41 -14.26 2.35
C MET A 70 8.61 -13.41 2.77
N VAL A 71 8.60 -12.87 3.98
CA VAL A 71 9.69 -12.00 4.47
C VAL A 71 11.01 -12.79 4.48
N ARG A 72 11.03 -14.02 5.02
CA ARG A 72 12.22 -14.88 4.97
C ARG A 72 12.72 -15.15 3.54
N ALA A 73 11.82 -15.29 2.57
CA ALA A 73 12.22 -15.48 1.17
C ALA A 73 12.85 -14.18 0.61
N VAL A 74 12.27 -13.02 0.91
CA VAL A 74 12.84 -11.72 0.52
C VAL A 74 14.23 -11.53 1.10
N GLU A 75 14.41 -11.78 2.40
CA GLU A 75 15.69 -11.64 3.09
C GLU A 75 16.77 -12.53 2.46
N ARG A 76 16.42 -13.75 2.10
CA ARG A 76 17.35 -14.70 1.48
C ARG A 76 17.75 -14.28 0.05
N GLU A 77 16.81 -13.76 -0.75
CA GLU A 77 17.01 -13.51 -2.18
C GLU A 77 17.46 -12.07 -2.48
N LEU A 78 16.88 -11.09 -1.79
CA LEU A 78 17.17 -9.68 -2.03
C LEU A 78 17.95 -9.01 -0.90
N GLY A 79 17.83 -9.51 0.31
CA GLY A 79 18.34 -8.90 1.52
C GLY A 79 17.22 -8.34 2.41
N TYR A 80 17.59 -7.80 3.56
CA TYR A 80 16.64 -7.32 4.55
C TYR A 80 15.80 -6.14 4.05
N VAL A 81 14.51 -6.15 4.38
CA VAL A 81 13.56 -5.12 3.96
C VAL A 81 13.89 -3.79 4.65
N THR A 82 14.23 -2.77 3.87
CA THR A 82 14.48 -1.40 4.34
C THR A 82 13.30 -0.46 4.09
N LEU A 83 12.40 -0.84 3.17
CA LEU A 83 11.15 -0.15 2.87
C LEU A 83 10.01 -1.15 2.79
N LEU A 84 9.01 -0.98 3.66
CA LEU A 84 7.74 -1.71 3.57
C LEU A 84 6.66 -0.78 3.02
N VAL A 85 5.98 -1.21 1.95
CA VAL A 85 4.79 -0.53 1.42
C VAL A 85 3.57 -1.43 1.64
N ASN A 86 2.75 -1.11 2.63
CA ASN A 86 1.50 -1.79 2.92
C ASN A 86 0.40 -1.26 2.00
N ASN A 87 0.28 -1.87 0.82
CA ASN A 87 -0.68 -1.47 -0.20
C ASN A 87 -1.83 -2.48 -0.38
N ALA A 88 -1.65 -3.74 -0.03
CA ALA A 88 -2.70 -4.76 -0.17
C ALA A 88 -4.00 -4.31 0.52
N GLY A 89 -5.11 -4.43 -0.20
CA GLY A 89 -6.41 -4.07 0.32
C GLY A 89 -7.54 -4.53 -0.58
N VAL A 90 -8.70 -4.71 0.04
CA VAL A 90 -9.95 -5.05 -0.62
C VAL A 90 -11.01 -4.00 -0.26
N ALA A 91 -11.94 -3.77 -1.19
CA ALA A 91 -13.09 -2.89 -1.02
C ALA A 91 -14.30 -3.50 -1.70
N ARG A 92 -15.47 -3.22 -1.17
CA ARG A 92 -16.75 -3.52 -1.79
C ARG A 92 -17.79 -2.52 -1.30
N GLN A 93 -18.45 -1.85 -2.22
CA GLN A 93 -19.55 -0.97 -1.89
C GLN A 93 -20.76 -1.76 -1.45
N GLN A 94 -21.21 -1.50 -0.22
CA GLN A 94 -22.40 -2.13 0.37
C GLN A 94 -23.08 -1.17 1.35
N GLN A 95 -24.41 -1.20 1.40
CA GLN A 95 -25.13 -0.55 2.48
C GLN A 95 -24.81 -1.25 3.80
N PHE A 96 -24.81 -0.52 4.91
CA PHE A 96 -24.36 -1.06 6.21
C PHE A 96 -25.13 -2.29 6.66
N GLN A 97 -26.44 -2.32 6.44
CA GLN A 97 -27.31 -3.47 6.80
C GLN A 97 -27.01 -4.74 5.98
N ASP A 98 -26.35 -4.61 4.82
CA ASP A 98 -26.05 -5.73 3.92
C ASP A 98 -24.64 -6.29 4.16
N ILE A 99 -23.86 -5.67 5.05
CA ILE A 99 -22.51 -6.13 5.39
C ILE A 99 -22.60 -7.38 6.26
N THR A 100 -22.13 -8.51 5.73
CA THR A 100 -22.09 -9.75 6.50
C THR A 100 -20.90 -9.77 7.48
N PRO A 101 -21.02 -10.51 8.62
CA PRO A 101 -19.90 -10.67 9.56
C PRO A 101 -18.63 -11.22 8.89
N GLU A 102 -18.75 -12.13 7.91
CA GLU A 102 -17.63 -12.74 7.19
C GLU A 102 -16.90 -11.71 6.33
N TYR A 103 -17.65 -10.85 5.62
CA TYR A 103 -17.06 -9.76 4.84
C TYR A 103 -16.40 -8.73 5.76
N TRP A 104 -17.04 -8.37 6.86
CA TRP A 104 -16.45 -7.49 7.88
C TRP A 104 -15.12 -8.05 8.39
N GLN A 105 -15.09 -9.31 8.80
CA GLN A 105 -13.84 -9.97 9.23
C GLN A 105 -12.79 -9.98 8.13
N ARG A 106 -13.16 -10.32 6.89
CA ARG A 106 -12.22 -10.41 5.77
C ARG A 106 -11.58 -9.05 5.46
N ILE A 107 -12.38 -7.97 5.38
CA ILE A 107 -11.85 -6.64 5.06
C ILE A 107 -10.90 -6.14 6.15
N PHE A 108 -11.20 -6.37 7.42
CA PHE A 108 -10.31 -6.03 8.54
C PHE A 108 -9.05 -6.88 8.55
N SER A 109 -9.15 -8.18 8.31
CA SER A 109 -8.01 -9.10 8.28
C SER A 109 -7.04 -8.76 7.15
N VAL A 110 -7.54 -8.36 5.98
CA VAL A 110 -6.68 -7.97 4.85
C VAL A 110 -6.13 -6.57 5.04
N ASN A 111 -7.01 -5.56 5.19
CA ASN A 111 -6.60 -4.17 5.10
C ASN A 111 -5.78 -3.72 6.33
N LEU A 112 -6.19 -4.11 7.53
CA LEU A 112 -5.53 -3.73 8.78
C LEU A 112 -4.63 -4.84 9.30
N GLY A 113 -5.13 -6.08 9.36
CA GLY A 113 -4.36 -7.25 9.80
C GLY A 113 -3.15 -7.50 8.91
N GLY A 114 -3.27 -7.30 7.60
CA GLY A 114 -2.16 -7.36 6.66
C GLY A 114 -1.04 -6.36 7.00
N CYS A 115 -1.40 -5.10 7.28
CA CYS A 115 -0.43 -4.09 7.71
C CYS A 115 0.26 -4.49 9.03
N PHE A 116 -0.50 -5.03 9.97
CA PHE A 116 0.06 -5.51 11.25
C PHE A 116 1.03 -6.68 11.03
N ASN A 117 0.64 -7.70 10.28
CA ASN A 117 1.44 -8.89 10.04
C ASN A 117 2.77 -8.56 9.36
N THR A 118 2.72 -7.80 8.25
CA THR A 118 3.91 -7.44 7.48
C THR A 118 4.85 -6.53 8.27
N THR A 119 4.30 -5.55 8.99
CA THR A 119 5.09 -4.66 9.83
C THR A 119 5.83 -5.43 10.91
N GLN A 120 5.14 -6.32 11.64
CA GLN A 120 5.79 -7.12 12.69
C GLN A 120 6.93 -7.99 12.17
N GLU A 121 6.78 -8.59 10.98
CA GLU A 121 7.81 -9.49 10.42
C GLU A 121 9.07 -8.73 9.97
N VAL A 122 8.95 -7.49 9.45
CA VAL A 122 10.13 -6.72 9.01
C VAL A 122 10.76 -5.90 10.14
N LEU A 123 10.02 -5.64 11.23
CA LEU A 123 10.40 -4.68 12.26
C LEU A 123 11.66 -5.10 13.02
N GLY A 124 11.86 -6.41 13.26
CA GLY A 124 13.01 -6.91 14.02
C GLY A 124 14.35 -6.45 13.45
N HIS A 125 14.51 -6.55 12.12
CA HIS A 125 15.73 -6.09 11.46
C HIS A 125 15.83 -4.55 11.44
N MET A 126 14.75 -3.84 11.16
CA MET A 126 14.74 -2.37 11.17
C MET A 126 15.15 -1.82 12.54
N LEU A 127 14.69 -2.45 13.63
CA LEU A 127 15.09 -2.08 15.00
C LEU A 127 16.56 -2.35 15.27
N HIS A 128 17.09 -3.49 14.81
CA HIS A 128 18.51 -3.84 14.94
C HIS A 128 19.43 -2.83 14.26
N GLU A 129 19.04 -2.41 13.05
CA GLU A 129 19.83 -1.47 12.22
C GLU A 129 19.57 0.00 12.55
N HIS A 130 18.63 0.29 13.46
CA HIS A 130 18.18 1.66 13.74
C HIS A 130 17.82 2.43 12.46
N SER A 131 17.22 1.77 11.48
CA SER A 131 16.89 2.34 10.18
C SER A 131 15.75 1.57 9.51
N GLY A 132 14.78 2.28 8.98
CA GLY A 132 13.67 1.69 8.23
C GLY A 132 12.64 2.72 7.80
N CYS A 133 11.84 2.34 6.82
CA CYS A 133 10.71 3.14 6.37
C CYS A 133 9.49 2.26 6.12
N ILE A 134 8.36 2.66 6.65
CA ILE A 134 7.06 2.02 6.41
C ILE A 134 6.12 3.06 5.81
N VAL A 135 5.54 2.74 4.65
CA VAL A 135 4.53 3.57 4.00
C VAL A 135 3.24 2.76 3.89
N ASN A 136 2.20 3.22 4.57
CA ASN A 136 0.89 2.60 4.54
C ASN A 136 0.00 3.28 3.49
N VAL A 137 -0.70 2.49 2.66
CA VAL A 137 -1.67 3.03 1.70
C VAL A 137 -3.05 3.06 2.36
N SER A 138 -3.45 4.26 2.82
CA SER A 138 -4.79 4.53 3.32
C SER A 138 -5.75 4.88 2.17
N SER A 139 -6.55 5.91 2.30
CA SER A 139 -7.50 6.43 1.30
C SER A 139 -8.01 7.81 1.74
N ILE A 140 -8.61 8.58 0.83
CA ILE A 140 -9.50 9.69 1.21
C ILE A 140 -10.57 9.22 2.21
N TRP A 141 -11.09 7.99 2.06
CA TRP A 141 -12.04 7.39 3.01
C TRP A 141 -11.42 6.93 4.34
N GLY A 142 -10.13 7.11 4.52
CA GLY A 142 -9.45 7.05 5.83
C GLY A 142 -9.37 8.40 6.53
N ARG A 143 -9.70 9.51 5.85
CA ARG A 143 -9.76 10.88 6.38
C ARG A 143 -11.20 11.34 6.57
N HIS A 144 -12.11 10.83 5.75
CA HIS A 144 -13.55 11.14 5.77
C HIS A 144 -14.36 9.86 5.60
N GLY A 145 -15.61 9.89 6.05
CA GLY A 145 -16.57 8.81 5.81
C GLY A 145 -17.17 8.90 4.40
N ALA A 146 -17.62 7.75 3.88
CA ALA A 146 -18.37 7.67 2.64
C ALA A 146 -19.56 6.73 2.75
N SER A 147 -20.67 7.09 2.10
CA SER A 147 -21.84 6.23 1.98
C SER A 147 -21.47 4.94 1.26
N CYS A 148 -22.03 3.82 1.70
CA CYS A 148 -21.78 2.48 1.19
C CYS A 148 -20.33 1.98 1.32
N GLU A 149 -19.46 2.71 2.05
CA GLU A 149 -18.05 2.39 2.25
C GLU A 149 -17.67 2.25 3.74
N SER A 150 -18.64 2.03 4.62
CA SER A 150 -18.43 2.08 6.07
C SER A 150 -17.36 1.11 6.57
N ALA A 151 -17.34 -0.14 6.10
CA ALA A 151 -16.33 -1.13 6.49
C ALA A 151 -14.95 -0.75 5.94
N TYR A 152 -14.87 -0.32 4.68
CA TYR A 152 -13.62 0.12 4.07
C TYR A 152 -13.08 1.37 4.75
N SER A 153 -13.92 2.40 4.94
CA SER A 153 -13.55 3.62 5.65
C SER A 153 -13.02 3.33 7.05
N ALA A 154 -13.69 2.46 7.81
CA ALA A 154 -13.24 2.06 9.14
C ALA A 154 -11.82 1.47 9.11
N THR A 155 -11.52 0.56 8.16
CA THR A 155 -10.16 0.00 8.03
C THR A 155 -9.13 1.06 7.66
N LYS A 156 -9.49 2.00 6.77
CA LYS A 156 -8.56 3.05 6.30
C LYS A 156 -8.31 4.14 7.36
N HIS A 157 -9.30 4.45 8.21
CA HIS A 157 -9.09 5.27 9.42
C HIS A 157 -8.19 4.56 10.43
N ALA A 158 -8.39 3.26 10.66
CA ALA A 158 -7.55 2.48 11.56
C ALA A 158 -6.08 2.45 11.10
N ILE A 159 -5.81 2.37 9.78
CA ILE A 159 -4.45 2.47 9.22
C ILE A 159 -3.80 3.82 9.54
N ILE A 160 -4.56 4.92 9.49
CA ILE A 160 -4.05 6.25 9.87
C ILE A 160 -3.69 6.30 11.36
N GLY A 161 -4.56 5.76 12.23
CA GLY A 161 -4.29 5.62 13.66
C GLY A 161 -3.03 4.80 13.92
N LEU A 162 -2.93 3.63 13.30
CA LEU A 162 -1.76 2.74 13.38
C LEU A 162 -0.48 3.45 12.90
N THR A 163 -0.54 4.18 11.78
CA THR A 163 0.59 4.94 11.23
C THR A 163 1.13 5.94 12.24
N ARG A 164 0.26 6.74 12.87
CA ARG A 164 0.66 7.76 13.84
C ARG A 164 1.22 7.16 15.12
N SER A 165 0.63 6.08 15.61
CA SER A 165 1.10 5.38 16.82
C SER A 165 2.47 4.76 16.60
N LEU A 166 2.65 4.02 15.50
CA LEU A 166 3.95 3.42 15.16
C LEU A 166 5.02 4.48 14.86
N ALA A 167 4.65 5.60 14.25
CA ALA A 167 5.59 6.71 14.04
C ALA A 167 6.13 7.26 15.35
N ALA A 168 5.26 7.47 16.34
CA ALA A 168 5.67 7.96 17.66
C ALA A 168 6.53 6.94 18.41
N GLU A 169 6.17 5.65 18.34
CA GLU A 169 6.87 4.56 19.02
C GLU A 169 8.25 4.28 18.42
N LEU A 170 8.36 4.30 17.09
CA LEU A 170 9.54 3.82 16.36
C LEU A 170 10.51 4.94 15.96
N ALA A 171 10.11 6.21 16.01
CA ALA A 171 10.98 7.33 15.68
C ALA A 171 12.29 7.36 16.50
N PRO A 172 12.29 7.08 17.82
CA PRO A 172 13.55 7.01 18.59
C PRO A 172 14.52 5.93 18.09
N SER A 173 13.99 4.92 17.39
CA SER A 173 14.79 3.83 16.78
C SER A 173 15.17 4.12 15.32
N GLY A 174 14.99 5.34 14.83
CA GLY A 174 15.35 5.72 13.46
C GLY A 174 14.42 5.16 12.37
N ILE A 175 13.27 4.62 12.74
CA ILE A 175 12.29 4.07 11.80
C ILE A 175 11.17 5.09 11.56
N ARG A 176 10.90 5.39 10.30
CA ARG A 176 9.85 6.32 9.90
C ARG A 176 8.59 5.57 9.43
N VAL A 177 7.44 6.03 9.86
CA VAL A 177 6.15 5.45 9.46
C VAL A 177 5.23 6.56 8.99
N ASN A 178 4.79 6.48 7.73
CA ASN A 178 3.90 7.46 7.11
C ASN A 178 2.78 6.75 6.34
N ALA A 179 1.79 7.51 5.91
CA ALA A 179 0.74 7.02 5.02
C ALA A 179 0.58 7.93 3.80
N VAL A 180 0.17 7.34 2.68
CA VAL A 180 -0.46 8.05 1.58
C VAL A 180 -1.97 7.84 1.66
N ALA A 181 -2.74 8.86 1.31
CA ALA A 181 -4.20 8.81 1.23
C ALA A 181 -4.65 9.16 -0.20
N PRO A 182 -4.71 8.14 -1.09
CA PRO A 182 -5.13 8.34 -2.47
C PRO A 182 -6.59 8.78 -2.57
N GLY A 183 -6.89 9.63 -3.57
CA GLY A 183 -8.22 9.92 -4.05
C GLY A 183 -8.77 8.82 -4.96
N VAL A 184 -9.55 9.21 -5.96
CA VAL A 184 -10.05 8.30 -6.99
C VAL A 184 -8.97 8.10 -8.04
N ILE A 185 -8.38 6.89 -8.06
CA ILE A 185 -7.23 6.55 -8.91
C ILE A 185 -7.68 5.55 -9.98
N ASP A 186 -7.32 5.78 -11.25
CA ASP A 186 -7.64 4.88 -12.36
C ASP A 186 -6.99 3.50 -12.17
N THR A 187 -7.75 2.60 -11.60
CA THR A 187 -7.36 1.21 -11.30
C THR A 187 -8.57 0.31 -11.48
N ASP A 188 -8.33 -1.00 -11.56
CA ASP A 188 -9.42 -2.00 -11.62
C ASP A 188 -10.40 -1.89 -10.44
N MET A 189 -9.94 -1.40 -9.30
CA MET A 189 -10.80 -1.24 -8.10
C MET A 189 -11.93 -0.24 -8.32
N VAL A 190 -11.69 0.83 -9.07
CA VAL A 190 -12.69 1.87 -9.33
C VAL A 190 -13.46 1.64 -10.63
N LYS A 191 -12.95 0.84 -11.57
CA LYS A 191 -13.63 0.53 -12.84
C LYS A 191 -14.97 -0.17 -12.66
N VAL A 192 -15.20 -0.80 -11.53
CA VAL A 192 -16.50 -1.39 -11.17
C VAL A 192 -17.64 -0.35 -11.07
N LEU A 193 -17.31 0.93 -10.92
CA LEU A 193 -18.29 2.03 -10.88
C LEU A 193 -18.87 2.40 -12.26
N GLY A 194 -18.20 1.96 -13.33
CA GLY A 194 -18.55 2.28 -14.71
C GLY A 194 -18.02 3.65 -15.16
N ASP A 195 -17.78 3.76 -16.47
CA ASP A 195 -17.12 4.94 -17.07
C ASP A 195 -17.92 6.23 -16.87
N ASP A 196 -19.25 6.18 -16.96
CA ASP A 196 -20.11 7.35 -16.79
C ASP A 196 -19.95 7.95 -15.39
N THR A 197 -20.02 7.12 -14.34
CA THR A 197 -19.83 7.55 -12.94
C THR A 197 -18.42 8.12 -12.72
N LEU A 198 -17.39 7.47 -13.29
CA LEU A 198 -16.01 7.96 -13.18
C LEU A 198 -15.81 9.30 -13.88
N ASN A 199 -16.44 9.51 -15.04
CA ASN A 199 -16.40 10.78 -15.76
C ASN A 199 -17.14 11.89 -14.99
N GLU A 200 -18.28 11.59 -14.36
CA GLU A 200 -18.99 12.53 -13.50
C GLU A 200 -18.16 12.90 -12.27
N LEU A 201 -17.57 11.92 -11.58
CA LEU A 201 -16.65 12.18 -10.45
C LEU A 201 -15.49 13.08 -10.87
N ALA A 202 -14.87 12.78 -12.01
CA ALA A 202 -13.76 13.56 -12.53
C ALA A 202 -14.16 15.02 -12.83
N ARG A 203 -15.32 15.23 -13.47
CA ARG A 203 -15.77 16.56 -13.90
C ARG A 203 -16.34 17.40 -12.75
N ASP A 204 -17.17 16.77 -11.90
CA ASP A 204 -18.06 17.52 -11.01
C ASP A 204 -17.61 17.48 -9.54
N VAL A 205 -16.72 16.54 -9.17
CA VAL A 205 -16.34 16.30 -7.76
C VAL A 205 -14.84 16.51 -7.52
N ILE A 206 -13.98 16.10 -8.44
CA ILE A 206 -12.52 16.23 -8.27
C ILE A 206 -12.06 17.60 -8.77
N PRO A 207 -11.56 18.52 -7.92
CA PRO A 207 -11.19 19.87 -8.33
C PRO A 207 -10.18 19.97 -9.48
N VAL A 208 -9.22 19.02 -9.58
CA VAL A 208 -8.28 19.00 -10.73
C VAL A 208 -8.91 18.44 -12.02
N GLY A 209 -10.18 18.05 -12.03
CA GLY A 209 -10.96 17.69 -13.21
C GLY A 209 -10.62 16.34 -13.85
N ARG A 210 -9.92 15.45 -13.15
CA ARG A 210 -9.57 14.12 -13.64
C ARG A 210 -9.32 13.12 -12.51
N LEU A 211 -9.33 11.84 -12.86
CA LEU A 211 -8.83 10.80 -11.96
C LEU A 211 -7.31 10.93 -11.78
N GLY A 212 -6.82 10.50 -10.62
CA GLY A 212 -5.40 10.30 -10.40
C GLY A 212 -4.89 9.03 -11.11
N THR A 213 -3.59 8.96 -11.32
CA THR A 213 -2.93 7.78 -11.87
C THR A 213 -2.21 6.99 -10.79
N PRO A 214 -2.02 5.67 -10.95
CA PRO A 214 -1.18 4.88 -10.04
C PRO A 214 0.23 5.44 -9.89
N ARG A 215 0.80 6.03 -10.94
CA ARG A 215 2.14 6.64 -10.93
C ARG A 215 2.22 7.83 -9.97
N GLU A 216 1.22 8.69 -9.93
CA GLU A 216 1.18 9.84 -9.01
C GLU A 216 1.19 9.40 -7.54
N ILE A 217 0.51 8.29 -7.22
CA ILE A 217 0.58 7.72 -5.86
C ILE A 217 1.95 7.12 -5.58
N ALA A 218 2.55 6.43 -6.56
CA ALA A 218 3.89 5.88 -6.45
C ALA A 218 4.95 6.97 -6.20
N GLU A 219 4.80 8.16 -6.81
CA GLU A 219 5.66 9.33 -6.57
C GLU A 219 5.57 9.82 -5.13
N GLY A 220 4.36 9.85 -4.55
CA GLY A 220 4.18 10.14 -3.14
C GLY A 220 4.81 9.10 -2.22
N ILE A 221 4.72 7.81 -2.57
CA ILE A 221 5.40 6.73 -1.84
C ILE A 221 6.91 6.90 -1.91
N LEU A 222 7.47 7.18 -3.09
CA LEU A 222 8.91 7.42 -3.29
C LEU A 222 9.39 8.66 -2.50
N TYR A 223 8.60 9.74 -2.49
CA TYR A 223 8.89 10.91 -1.67
C TYR A 223 8.99 10.53 -0.19
N LEU A 224 8.00 9.85 0.37
CA LEU A 224 8.00 9.42 1.77
C LEU A 224 9.14 8.45 2.09
N ALA A 225 9.52 7.57 1.13
CA ALA A 225 10.65 6.68 1.28
C ALA A 225 11.98 7.45 1.46
N ARG A 226 12.15 8.60 0.78
CA ARG A 226 13.36 9.41 0.78
C ARG A 226 13.39 10.54 1.82
N ALA A 227 12.23 11.02 2.24
CA ALA A 227 12.10 12.19 3.11
C ALA A 227 12.49 11.86 4.57
N GLN A 228 13.75 12.05 4.92
CA GLN A 228 14.33 11.60 6.21
C GLN A 228 13.76 12.29 7.45
N TYR A 229 13.17 13.49 7.30
CA TYR A 229 12.60 14.25 8.42
C TYR A 229 11.08 14.21 8.45
N VAL A 230 10.46 13.20 7.76
CA VAL A 230 9.01 13.03 7.67
C VAL A 230 8.61 11.71 8.30
N THR A 231 7.86 11.77 9.41
CA THR A 231 7.24 10.61 10.08
C THR A 231 5.90 10.99 10.68
N GLY A 232 4.97 10.06 10.83
CA GLY A 232 3.62 10.26 11.36
C GLY A 232 2.66 11.01 10.44
N GLN A 233 3.07 11.30 9.19
CA GLN A 233 2.28 12.09 8.25
C GLN A 233 1.34 11.24 7.41
N VAL A 234 0.24 11.86 7.01
CA VAL A 234 -0.73 11.32 6.05
C VAL A 234 -0.78 12.25 4.85
N LEU A 235 -0.10 11.85 3.78
CA LEU A 235 -0.03 12.63 2.55
C LEU A 235 -1.26 12.36 1.68
N GLY A 236 -2.16 13.36 1.57
CA GLY A 236 -3.28 13.33 0.63
C GLY A 236 -2.77 13.49 -0.80
N ILE A 237 -3.19 12.59 -1.70
CA ILE A 237 -2.92 12.65 -3.14
C ILE A 237 -4.25 12.38 -3.83
N ASP A 238 -5.10 13.38 -3.86
CA ASP A 238 -6.53 13.22 -4.12
C ASP A 238 -7.11 14.24 -5.13
N GLY A 239 -6.25 15.07 -5.73
CA GLY A 239 -6.68 16.09 -6.68
C GLY A 239 -7.56 17.18 -6.07
N GLY A 240 -7.48 17.38 -4.74
CA GLY A 240 -8.31 18.33 -4.01
C GLY A 240 -9.72 17.80 -3.68
N PHE A 241 -9.96 16.51 -3.81
CA PHE A 241 -11.26 15.89 -3.51
C PHE A 241 -11.71 16.18 -2.07
N ILE A 242 -10.75 16.24 -1.16
CA ILE A 242 -11.00 16.58 0.24
C ILE A 242 -10.10 17.75 0.62
N ILE A 243 -10.69 18.92 0.67
CA ILE A 243 -10.05 20.15 1.10
C ILE A 243 -10.47 20.45 2.55
#